data_ab18624f2c339049a585b19a668a14d1
#
_entry.id   ab18624f2c339049a585b19a668a14d1
#
_cell.length_a   1.000
_cell.length_b   1.000
_cell.length_c   1.000
_cell.angle_alpha   90.00
_cell.angle_beta   90.00
_cell.angle_gamma   90.00
#
_symmetry.space_group_name_H-M   'P 1'
#
loop_
_entity.id
_entity.type
_entity.pdbx_description
1 polymer ?
#
loop_
_entity_poly.entity_id
_entity_poly.type
_entity_poly.pdbx_seq_one_letter_code
_entity_poly.pdbx_strand_id
1 'polypeptide(L)'
;SGYRRYHIIIRYPLSTALGPKEVFAEIQIRTNAMNFWATAEHSLRYKYSGNIPQELQDRLHNCAEAAFHLDQEMSTIREEITNAQRLNEIRRKMTSNILDNIRKLHFMLNLEDMSAINKEFSDVWNSNDIDKLREFNERLNVLVEVYRI
;
A
#
# COMPACT_ATOMS: atom_id res chain seq x y z
N SER A 1 6.55 -22.65 19.54
CA SER A 1 6.86 -22.47 18.12
C SER A 1 6.45 -21.08 17.71
N GLY A 2 7.38 -20.27 17.19
CA GLY A 2 7.15 -18.88 16.75
C GLY A 2 6.34 -18.74 15.45
N TYR A 3 5.61 -19.77 15.06
CA TYR A 3 4.89 -19.84 13.80
C TYR A 3 3.53 -19.16 13.91
N ARG A 4 3.29 -18.14 13.10
CA ARG A 4 2.04 -17.38 13.02
C ARG A 4 1.32 -17.71 11.72
N ARG A 5 0.08 -18.16 11.82
CA ARG A 5 -0.78 -18.55 10.70
C ARG A 5 -2.24 -18.28 11.03
N TYR A 6 -3.03 -17.92 10.03
CA TYR A 6 -4.48 -17.90 10.17
C TYR A 6 -5.06 -19.22 9.67
N HIS A 7 -5.85 -19.87 10.54
CA HIS A 7 -6.62 -21.06 10.21
C HIS A 7 -8.09 -20.69 10.19
N ILE A 8 -8.74 -20.93 9.07
CA ILE A 8 -10.18 -20.76 8.91
C ILE A 8 -10.76 -22.15 8.72
N ILE A 9 -11.60 -22.61 9.66
CA ILE A 9 -12.31 -23.86 9.55
C ILE A 9 -13.69 -23.55 8.98
N ILE A 10 -14.01 -24.12 7.82
CA ILE A 10 -15.31 -24.01 7.18
C ILE A 10 -16.03 -25.34 7.18
N ARG A 11 -17.36 -25.31 7.29
CA ARG A 11 -18.23 -26.45 7.00
C ARG A 11 -18.66 -26.36 5.55
N TYR A 12 -18.40 -27.41 4.80
CA TYR A 12 -18.76 -27.45 3.39
C TYR A 12 -19.72 -28.62 3.15
N PRO A 13 -20.95 -28.35 2.64
CA PRO A 13 -21.87 -29.41 2.26
C PRO A 13 -21.41 -30.04 0.94
N LEU A 14 -21.12 -31.34 0.99
CA LEU A 14 -20.70 -32.12 -0.17
C LEU A 14 -21.84 -33.06 -0.56
N SER A 15 -22.24 -33.05 -1.83
CA SER A 15 -23.16 -34.04 -2.38
C SER A 15 -22.40 -35.30 -2.73
N THR A 16 -22.76 -36.40 -2.10
CA THR A 16 -22.17 -37.74 -2.35
C THR A 16 -23.21 -38.70 -2.90
N ALA A 17 -22.77 -39.82 -3.45
CA ALA A 17 -23.66 -40.88 -3.91
C ALA A 17 -24.56 -41.47 -2.81
N LEU A 18 -24.18 -41.29 -1.52
CA LEU A 18 -24.93 -41.72 -0.34
C LEU A 18 -25.76 -40.58 0.29
N GLY A 19 -25.91 -39.45 -0.39
CA GLY A 19 -26.61 -38.27 0.10
C GLY A 19 -25.68 -37.11 0.50
N PRO A 20 -26.24 -35.98 0.96
CA PRO A 20 -25.46 -34.84 1.39
C PRO A 20 -24.67 -35.13 2.67
N LYS A 21 -23.40 -34.74 2.69
CA LYS A 21 -22.50 -34.89 3.82
C LYS A 21 -21.81 -33.56 4.12
N GLU A 22 -21.77 -33.16 5.38
CA GLU A 22 -20.94 -32.05 5.81
C GLU A 22 -19.50 -32.49 6.05
N VAL A 23 -18.56 -31.75 5.48
CA VAL A 23 -17.13 -31.94 5.71
C VAL A 23 -16.52 -30.66 6.26
N PHE A 24 -15.53 -30.81 7.13
CA PHE A 24 -14.75 -29.69 7.59
C PHE A 24 -13.55 -29.51 6.65
N ALA A 25 -13.34 -28.29 6.18
CA ALA A 25 -12.15 -27.91 5.43
C ALA A 25 -11.39 -26.84 6.21
N GLU A 26 -10.08 -26.98 6.30
CA GLU A 26 -9.18 -26.01 6.90
C GLU A 26 -8.48 -25.22 5.80
N ILE A 27 -8.67 -23.90 5.82
CA ILE A 27 -7.97 -22.96 4.96
C ILE A 27 -6.84 -22.33 5.78
N GLN A 28 -5.61 -22.52 5.33
CA GLN A 28 -4.44 -21.92 5.95
C GLN A 28 -3.96 -20.71 5.14
N ILE A 29 -4.01 -19.52 5.74
CA ILE A 29 -3.50 -18.30 5.15
C ILE A 29 -2.11 -18.04 5.71
N ARG A 30 -1.12 -17.88 4.83
CA ARG A 30 0.29 -17.66 5.14
C ARG A 30 0.88 -16.62 4.20
N THR A 31 1.86 -15.88 4.67
CA THR A 31 2.74 -15.11 3.80
C THR A 31 3.71 -16.02 3.06
N ASN A 32 4.35 -15.50 2.01
CA ASN A 32 5.36 -16.26 1.26
C ASN A 32 6.56 -16.63 2.15
N ALA A 33 7.03 -15.70 3.00
CA ALA A 33 8.15 -15.95 3.91
C ALA A 33 7.81 -17.05 4.93
N MET A 34 6.62 -16.98 5.52
CA MET A 34 6.14 -18.00 6.45
C MET A 34 5.89 -19.36 5.77
N ASN A 35 5.40 -19.36 4.53
CA ASN A 35 5.24 -20.61 3.79
C ASN A 35 6.57 -21.27 3.45
N PHE A 36 7.55 -20.48 3.01
CA PHE A 36 8.92 -20.94 2.77
C PHE A 36 9.52 -21.56 4.04
N TRP A 37 9.48 -20.84 5.15
CA TRP A 37 10.00 -21.32 6.43
C TRP A 37 9.31 -22.62 6.87
N ALA A 38 7.97 -22.68 6.82
CA ALA A 38 7.22 -23.86 7.24
C ALA A 38 7.54 -25.10 6.41
N THR A 39 7.72 -24.94 5.11
CA THR A 39 8.11 -26.02 4.20
C THR A 39 9.52 -26.52 4.51
N ALA A 40 10.46 -25.60 4.73
CA ALA A 40 11.83 -25.93 5.10
C ALA A 40 11.91 -26.63 6.46
N GLU A 41 11.23 -26.08 7.49
CA GLU A 41 11.18 -26.67 8.83
C GLU A 41 10.59 -28.08 8.81
N HIS A 42 9.45 -28.27 8.13
CA HIS A 42 8.83 -29.58 8.00
C HIS A 42 9.76 -30.59 7.31
N SER A 43 10.43 -30.19 6.23
CA SER A 43 11.39 -31.05 5.53
C SER A 43 12.58 -31.44 6.40
N LEU A 44 13.11 -30.51 7.19
CA LEU A 44 14.21 -30.77 8.11
C LEU A 44 13.79 -31.71 9.24
N ARG A 45 12.62 -31.46 9.85
CA ARG A 45 12.06 -32.32 10.90
C ARG A 45 11.78 -33.75 10.41
N TYR A 46 11.24 -33.87 9.20
CA TYR A 46 10.94 -35.20 8.62
C TYR A 46 12.19 -36.03 8.33
N LYS A 47 13.28 -35.38 7.92
CA LYS A 47 14.57 -36.04 7.64
C LYS A 47 15.34 -36.44 8.90
N TYR A 48 14.98 -35.88 10.05
CA TYR A 48 15.66 -36.14 11.32
C TYR A 48 14.91 -37.21 12.10
N SER A 49 15.50 -38.42 12.15
CA SER A 49 14.87 -39.61 12.78
C SER A 49 14.96 -39.67 14.30
N GLY A 50 15.38 -38.61 14.99
CA GLY A 50 15.54 -38.54 16.44
C GLY A 50 15.02 -37.26 17.06
N ASN A 51 15.23 -37.08 18.36
CA ASN A 51 14.94 -35.81 19.02
C ASN A 51 15.90 -34.72 18.53
N ILE A 52 15.37 -33.66 17.95
CA ILE A 52 16.15 -32.52 17.48
C ILE A 52 16.84 -31.86 18.68
N PRO A 53 18.17 -31.68 18.68
CA PRO A 53 18.90 -30.98 19.73
C PRO A 53 18.33 -29.58 19.99
N GLN A 54 18.34 -29.14 21.26
CA GLN A 54 17.79 -27.84 21.66
C GLN A 54 18.39 -26.69 20.87
N GLU A 55 19.69 -26.69 20.63
CA GLU A 55 20.39 -25.66 19.83
C GLU A 55 19.80 -25.52 18.40
N LEU A 56 19.47 -26.63 17.75
CA LEU A 56 18.83 -26.61 16.43
C LEU A 56 17.38 -26.15 16.49
N GLN A 57 16.66 -26.48 17.56
CA GLN A 57 15.30 -25.96 17.78
C GLN A 57 15.33 -24.43 17.95
N ASP A 58 16.27 -23.91 18.71
CA ASP A 58 16.45 -22.48 18.94
C ASP A 58 16.80 -21.75 17.62
N ARG A 59 17.66 -22.34 16.81
CA ARG A 59 17.99 -21.80 15.47
C ARG A 59 16.78 -21.81 14.53
N LEU A 60 15.98 -22.85 14.54
CA LEU A 60 14.72 -22.91 13.76
C LEU A 60 13.73 -21.84 14.24
N HIS A 61 13.66 -21.61 15.55
CA HIS A 61 12.83 -20.54 16.11
C HIS A 61 13.31 -19.16 15.65
N ASN A 62 14.60 -18.88 15.71
CA ASN A 62 15.18 -17.64 15.23
C ASN A 62 14.91 -17.40 13.73
N CYS A 63 14.92 -18.44 12.91
CA CYS A 63 14.54 -18.35 11.49
C CYS A 63 13.05 -17.99 11.31
N ALA A 64 12.16 -18.51 12.18
CA ALA A 64 10.75 -18.13 12.16
C ALA A 64 10.54 -16.65 12.50
N GLU A 65 11.23 -16.15 13.52
CA GLU A 65 11.18 -14.74 13.90
C GLU A 65 11.76 -13.82 12.79
N ALA A 66 12.86 -14.23 12.16
CA ALA A 66 13.41 -13.49 11.02
C ALA A 66 12.42 -13.42 9.83
N ALA A 67 11.72 -14.51 9.52
CA ALA A 67 10.69 -14.52 8.49
C ALA A 67 9.51 -13.61 8.85
N PHE A 68 9.13 -13.58 10.12
CA PHE A 68 8.09 -12.67 10.60
C PHE A 68 8.49 -11.19 10.50
N HIS A 69 9.72 -10.85 10.91
CA HIS A 69 10.22 -9.48 10.78
C HIS A 69 10.32 -9.04 9.32
N LEU A 70 10.73 -9.94 8.42
CA LEU A 70 10.71 -9.66 6.98
C LEU A 70 9.30 -9.31 6.49
N ASP A 71 8.29 -10.06 6.89
CA ASP A 71 6.90 -9.79 6.52
C ASP A 71 6.40 -8.45 7.05
N GLN A 72 6.76 -8.09 8.29
CA GLN A 72 6.42 -6.79 8.87
C GLN A 72 7.05 -5.64 8.08
N GLU A 73 8.35 -5.74 7.79
CA GLU A 73 9.06 -4.70 7.04
C GLU A 73 8.49 -4.54 5.63
N MET A 74 8.18 -5.64 4.94
CA MET A 74 7.56 -5.60 3.62
C MET A 74 6.16 -4.97 3.66
N SER A 75 5.41 -5.15 4.74
CA SER A 75 4.10 -4.50 4.94
C SER A 75 4.26 -2.99 5.11
N THR A 76 5.21 -2.55 5.94
CA THR A 76 5.52 -1.14 6.17
C THR A 76 5.95 -0.45 4.87
N ILE A 77 6.88 -1.04 4.13
CA ILE A 77 7.34 -0.53 2.82
C ILE A 77 6.15 -0.40 1.84
N ARG A 78 5.25 -1.38 1.81
CA ARG A 78 4.06 -1.32 0.94
C ARG A 78 3.15 -0.14 1.30
N GLU A 79 2.93 0.09 2.60
CA GLU A 79 2.12 1.21 3.07
C GLU A 79 2.76 2.57 2.71
N GLU A 80 4.07 2.70 2.90
CA GLU A 80 4.82 3.90 2.53
C GLU A 80 4.76 4.18 1.03
N ILE A 81 4.97 3.16 0.19
CA ILE A 81 4.84 3.28 -1.27
C ILE A 81 3.42 3.69 -1.67
N THR A 82 2.40 3.07 -1.08
CA THR A 82 1.00 3.38 -1.37
C THR A 82 0.66 4.82 -1.00
N ASN A 83 1.15 5.30 0.15
CA ASN A 83 0.97 6.67 0.59
C ASN A 83 1.70 7.67 -0.33
N ALA A 84 2.93 7.38 -0.73
CA ALA A 84 3.69 8.20 -1.67
C ALA A 84 3.00 8.28 -3.04
N GLN A 85 2.48 7.17 -3.55
CA GLN A 85 1.72 7.12 -4.80
C GLN A 85 0.45 7.98 -4.72
N ARG A 86 -0.29 7.90 -3.60
CA ARG A 86 -1.50 8.71 -3.38
C ARG A 86 -1.18 10.20 -3.36
N LEU A 87 -0.11 10.62 -2.66
CA LEU A 87 0.32 12.01 -2.63
C LEU A 87 0.72 12.51 -4.02
N ASN A 88 1.44 11.71 -4.78
CA ASN A 88 1.83 12.04 -6.16
C ASN A 88 0.60 12.17 -7.08
N GLU A 89 -0.41 11.33 -6.92
CA GLU A 89 -1.64 11.43 -7.70
C GLU A 89 -2.43 12.70 -7.37
N ILE A 90 -2.55 13.05 -6.09
CA ILE A 90 -3.19 14.30 -5.64
C ILE A 90 -2.45 15.50 -6.24
N ARG A 91 -1.12 15.52 -6.12
CA ARG A 91 -0.28 16.59 -6.68
C ARG A 91 -0.49 16.74 -8.19
N ARG A 92 -0.51 15.62 -8.92
CA ARG A 92 -0.72 15.64 -10.38
C ARG A 92 -2.10 16.17 -10.77
N LYS A 93 -3.16 15.76 -10.03
CA LYS A 93 -4.52 16.28 -10.27
C LYS A 93 -4.61 17.78 -10.01
N MET A 94 -4.05 18.27 -8.91
CA MET A 94 -4.01 19.70 -8.60
C MET A 94 -3.24 20.47 -9.65
N THR A 95 -2.08 20.00 -10.06
CA THR A 95 -1.27 20.65 -11.11
C THR A 95 -2.02 20.73 -12.44
N SER A 96 -2.69 19.64 -12.85
CA SER A 96 -3.52 19.65 -14.06
C SER A 96 -4.63 20.72 -13.97
N ASN A 97 -5.32 20.79 -12.84
CA ASN A 97 -6.38 21.77 -12.61
C ASN A 97 -5.84 23.20 -12.60
N ILE A 98 -4.70 23.45 -11.97
CA ILE A 98 -4.01 24.75 -11.97
C ILE A 98 -3.69 25.17 -13.40
N LEU A 99 -3.08 24.30 -14.20
CA LEU A 99 -2.72 24.61 -15.59
C LEU A 99 -3.95 24.88 -16.45
N ASP A 100 -5.05 24.18 -16.25
CA ASP A 100 -6.32 24.42 -16.95
C ASP A 100 -6.92 25.76 -16.53
N ASN A 101 -6.85 26.14 -15.27
CA ASN A 101 -7.30 27.44 -14.79
C ASN A 101 -6.42 28.57 -15.30
N ILE A 102 -5.10 28.43 -15.33
CA ILE A 102 -4.18 29.42 -15.93
C ILE A 102 -4.52 29.61 -17.41
N ARG A 103 -4.80 28.55 -18.16
CA ARG A 103 -5.22 28.68 -19.58
C ARG A 103 -6.53 29.46 -19.73
N LYS A 104 -7.52 29.23 -18.87
CA LYS A 104 -8.80 29.99 -18.91
C LYS A 104 -8.55 31.44 -18.58
N LEU A 105 -7.78 31.74 -17.53
CA LEU A 105 -7.47 33.10 -17.10
C LEU A 105 -6.64 33.89 -18.14
N HIS A 106 -5.85 33.19 -18.96
CA HIS A 106 -5.05 33.81 -20.01
C HIS A 106 -5.89 34.63 -21.03
N PHE A 107 -7.14 34.27 -21.23
CA PHE A 107 -8.06 34.96 -22.11
C PHE A 107 -8.86 36.06 -21.39
N MET A 108 -8.74 36.18 -20.08
CA MET A 108 -9.58 37.06 -19.25
C MET A 108 -8.77 38.12 -18.52
N LEU A 109 -7.47 37.89 -18.29
CA LEU A 109 -6.59 38.77 -17.53
C LEU A 109 -5.58 39.49 -18.43
N ASN A 110 -5.06 40.60 -17.93
CA ASN A 110 -3.97 41.32 -18.57
C ASN A 110 -2.61 40.62 -18.39
N LEU A 111 -1.58 41.11 -19.11
CA LEU A 111 -0.24 40.50 -19.11
C LEU A 111 0.48 40.56 -17.74
N GLU A 112 0.24 41.64 -16.96
CA GLU A 112 0.86 41.81 -15.64
C GLU A 112 0.32 40.78 -14.65
N ASP A 113 -1.00 40.64 -14.57
CA ASP A 113 -1.66 39.67 -13.67
C ASP A 113 -1.30 38.22 -14.03
N MET A 114 -1.25 37.91 -15.33
CA MET A 114 -0.81 36.59 -15.79
C MET A 114 0.64 36.29 -15.46
N SER A 115 1.54 37.29 -15.56
CA SER A 115 2.94 37.14 -15.18
C SER A 115 3.08 36.85 -13.68
N ALA A 116 2.30 37.56 -12.84
CA ALA A 116 2.29 37.33 -11.39
C ALA A 116 1.81 35.93 -11.03
N ILE A 117 0.73 35.46 -11.65
CA ILE A 117 0.19 34.06 -11.43
C ILE A 117 1.21 33.02 -11.85
N ASN A 118 1.86 33.16 -12.99
CA ASN A 118 2.86 32.20 -13.46
C ASN A 118 4.10 32.17 -12.57
N LYS A 119 4.55 33.32 -12.08
CA LYS A 119 5.66 33.40 -11.12
C LYS A 119 5.30 32.73 -9.83
N GLU A 120 4.14 33.00 -9.25
CA GLU A 120 3.67 32.40 -8.03
C GLU A 120 3.51 30.87 -8.17
N PHE A 121 2.97 30.40 -9.29
CA PHE A 121 2.90 28.96 -9.57
C PHE A 121 4.30 28.32 -9.57
N SER A 122 5.29 28.98 -10.19
CA SER A 122 6.66 28.49 -10.19
C SER A 122 7.24 28.40 -8.78
N ASP A 123 7.00 29.41 -7.94
CA ASP A 123 7.48 29.44 -6.55
C ASP A 123 6.82 28.34 -5.70
N VAL A 124 5.50 28.17 -5.83
CA VAL A 124 4.74 27.12 -5.15
C VAL A 124 5.18 25.73 -5.61
N TRP A 125 5.38 25.53 -6.91
CA TRP A 125 5.86 24.27 -7.46
C TRP A 125 7.24 23.89 -6.95
N ASN A 126 8.17 24.84 -6.93
CA ASN A 126 9.54 24.66 -6.47
C ASN A 126 9.65 24.44 -4.95
N SER A 127 8.68 24.95 -4.18
CA SER A 127 8.64 24.73 -2.73
C SER A 127 8.40 23.24 -2.35
N ASN A 128 7.89 22.43 -3.27
CA ASN A 128 7.51 21.03 -3.07
C ASN A 128 6.49 20.82 -1.95
N ASP A 129 5.78 21.86 -1.54
CA ASP A 129 4.79 21.91 -0.47
C ASP A 129 3.39 21.67 -1.05
N ILE A 130 2.75 20.56 -0.65
CA ILE A 130 1.44 20.17 -1.17
C ILE A 130 0.31 21.06 -0.65
N ASP A 131 0.47 21.63 0.55
CA ASP A 131 -0.55 22.50 1.14
C ASP A 131 -0.55 23.89 0.44
N LYS A 132 0.62 24.43 0.14
CA LYS A 132 0.74 25.63 -0.70
C LYS A 132 0.16 25.42 -2.10
N LEU A 133 0.40 24.24 -2.68
CA LEU A 133 -0.16 23.90 -3.99
C LEU A 133 -1.69 23.82 -3.94
N ARG A 134 -2.25 23.32 -2.83
CA ARG A 134 -3.70 23.26 -2.60
C ARG A 134 -4.31 24.65 -2.45
N GLU A 135 -3.74 25.50 -1.61
CA GLU A 135 -4.20 26.87 -1.41
C GLU A 135 -4.17 27.67 -2.72
N PHE A 136 -3.09 27.52 -3.48
CA PHE A 136 -2.97 28.16 -4.79
C PHE A 136 -4.04 27.66 -5.77
N ASN A 137 -4.28 26.34 -5.82
CA ASN A 137 -5.31 25.76 -6.67
C ASN A 137 -6.72 26.23 -6.29
N GLU A 138 -7.05 26.29 -5.00
CA GLU A 138 -8.35 26.76 -4.51
C GLU A 138 -8.56 28.25 -4.87
N ARG A 139 -7.54 29.06 -4.69
CA ARG A 139 -7.59 30.49 -5.05
C ARG A 139 -7.79 30.69 -6.55
N LEU A 140 -7.12 29.91 -7.41
CA LEU A 140 -7.34 29.98 -8.85
C LEU A 140 -8.74 29.52 -9.25
N ASN A 141 -9.30 28.49 -8.59
CA ASN A 141 -10.67 28.07 -8.83
C ASN A 141 -11.67 29.21 -8.56
N VAL A 142 -11.50 29.91 -7.43
CA VAL A 142 -12.34 31.07 -7.10
C VAL A 142 -12.17 32.18 -8.12
N LEU A 143 -10.93 32.49 -8.53
CA LEU A 143 -10.65 33.50 -9.49
C LEU A 143 -11.32 33.24 -10.86
N VAL A 144 -11.23 32.01 -11.36
CA VAL A 144 -11.91 31.57 -12.59
C VAL A 144 -13.43 31.77 -12.52
N GLU A 145 -14.04 31.45 -11.37
CA GLU A 145 -15.49 31.60 -11.17
C GLU A 145 -15.89 33.11 -11.17
N VAL A 146 -15.06 33.96 -10.56
CA VAL A 146 -15.33 35.43 -10.55
C VAL A 146 -15.30 36.02 -11.96
N TYR A 147 -14.41 35.57 -12.83
CA TYR A 147 -14.31 36.07 -14.21
C TYR A 147 -15.20 35.32 -15.21
N ARG A 148 -15.97 34.32 -14.80
CA ARG A 148 -16.85 33.53 -15.66
C ARG A 148 -18.21 34.16 -15.94
N ILE A 149 -18.48 35.42 -15.47
CA ILE A 149 -19.76 36.14 -15.60
C ILE A 149 -19.98 36.67 -17.02
#